data_a86afedb0a8cee94e4bcb1b1f1a32e4c
#
_entry.id   a86afedb0a8cee94e4bcb1b1f1a32e4c
#
_cell.length_a   1.000
_cell.length_b   1.000
_cell.length_c   1.000
_cell.angle_alpha   90.00
_cell.angle_beta   90.00
_cell.angle_gamma   90.00
#
_symmetry.space_group_name_H-M   'P 1'
#
loop_
_entity.id
_entity.type
_entity.pdbx_description
1 polymer ?
#
loop_
_entity_poly.entity_id
_entity_poly.type
_entity_poly.pdbx_seq_one_letter_code
_entity_poly.pdbx_strand_id
1 'polypeptide(L)'
;MTVLPAAIALLVGGFALASCGGHDNGDASATTATETTATEPTTTTTTEPKVEKPTVVRIVVVNGAPEGGIVRESVGKGDRVVLAVTSDVADEVHLHGYDISRDVEAGRTVRIAFRATLPGRFEVELEGRGIQIGDLTVQA
;
A
#
# COMPACT_ATOMS: atom_id res chain seq x y z
N MET A 1 -23.13 38.68 19.16
CA MET A 1 -21.78 39.12 18.83
C MET A 1 -21.38 38.46 17.54
N THR A 2 -21.40 39.24 16.48
CA THR A 2 -21.19 38.84 15.08
C THR A 2 -19.74 38.99 14.77
N VAL A 3 -19.08 37.98 14.25
CA VAL A 3 -17.73 38.10 13.70
C VAL A 3 -17.69 37.61 12.26
N LEU A 4 -17.29 38.53 11.39
CA LEU A 4 -17.19 38.46 9.93
C LEU A 4 -16.14 37.45 9.44
N PRO A 5 -16.27 37.01 8.15
CA PRO A 5 -15.28 36.20 7.47
C PRO A 5 -14.17 37.06 6.86
N ALA A 6 -12.94 36.64 6.94
CA ALA A 6 -11.81 37.21 6.21
C ALA A 6 -11.59 36.40 4.93
N ALA A 7 -11.81 37.06 3.81
CA ALA A 7 -11.40 36.62 2.47
C ALA A 7 -9.94 37.06 2.22
N ILE A 8 -9.08 36.19 1.71
CA ILE A 8 -7.76 36.51 1.15
C ILE A 8 -7.59 35.71 -0.14
N ALA A 9 -7.62 36.38 -1.13
CA ALA A 9 -7.04 36.76 -2.40
C ALA A 9 -6.05 35.76 -3.04
N LEU A 10 -6.42 35.50 -4.28
CA LEU A 10 -5.74 34.92 -5.43
C LEU A 10 -4.33 35.50 -5.67
N LEU A 11 -3.38 34.65 -5.98
CA LEU A 11 -2.19 35.04 -6.75
C LEU A 11 -1.89 33.99 -7.82
N VAL A 12 -2.16 34.39 -9.06
CA VAL A 12 -1.81 33.75 -10.32
C VAL A 12 -0.33 34.09 -10.60
N GLY A 13 0.48 33.11 -10.87
CA GLY A 13 1.84 33.28 -11.37
C GLY A 13 2.15 32.24 -12.42
N GLY A 14 1.96 32.60 -13.67
CA GLY A 14 2.40 31.83 -14.84
C GLY A 14 3.89 32.00 -15.08
N PHE A 15 4.54 30.93 -15.49
CA PHE A 15 5.83 31.00 -16.18
C PHE A 15 5.87 29.93 -17.27
N ALA A 16 5.79 30.39 -18.48
CA ALA A 16 6.09 29.65 -19.69
C ALA A 16 7.53 29.94 -20.08
N LEU A 17 8.31 28.95 -20.43
CA LEU A 17 9.41 29.09 -21.37
C LEU A 17 9.66 27.78 -22.09
N ALA A 18 9.50 27.88 -23.40
CA ALA A 18 9.88 26.92 -24.43
C ALA A 18 11.41 26.95 -24.65
N SER A 19 11.98 25.81 -24.99
CA SER A 19 13.20 25.81 -25.83
C SER A 19 13.29 24.55 -26.66
N CYS A 20 13.34 24.76 -27.94
CA CYS A 20 13.64 23.83 -29.03
C CYS A 20 15.14 23.49 -29.08
N GLY A 21 15.43 22.37 -29.73
CA GLY A 21 16.79 22.01 -30.19
C GLY A 21 16.81 20.51 -30.46
N GLY A 22 16.73 20.13 -31.59
CA GLY A 22 16.98 19.57 -32.82
C GLY A 22 18.43 19.29 -33.11
N HIS A 23 18.73 18.10 -33.67
CA HIS A 23 19.72 17.71 -34.70
C HIS A 23 19.85 16.19 -34.64
N ASP A 24 19.45 15.46 -35.62
CA ASP A 24 19.89 15.21 -37.00
C ASP A 24 21.18 14.40 -37.11
N ASN A 25 21.03 13.35 -37.91
CA ASN A 25 21.95 12.67 -38.82
C ASN A 25 22.91 11.57 -38.35
N GLY A 26 22.80 10.51 -39.14
CA GLY A 26 23.86 9.70 -39.69
C GLY A 26 23.59 8.23 -39.56
N ASP A 27 22.93 7.56 -40.47
CA ASP A 27 23.29 6.94 -41.75
C ASP A 27 24.47 5.91 -41.68
N ALA A 28 24.23 4.88 -42.40
CA ALA A 28 25.08 3.83 -42.97
C ALA A 28 25.16 2.50 -42.19
N SER A 29 24.39 1.53 -42.62
CA SER A 29 24.67 0.54 -43.69
C SER A 29 25.71 -0.54 -43.36
N ALA A 30 25.28 -1.73 -43.64
CA ALA A 30 25.94 -2.93 -44.17
C ALA A 30 26.21 -4.09 -43.22
N THR A 31 25.46 -5.09 -43.44
CA THR A 31 25.79 -6.38 -44.09
C THR A 31 26.28 -7.53 -43.16
N THR A 32 25.48 -8.58 -43.17
CA THR A 32 25.80 -10.00 -43.30
C THR A 32 26.53 -10.67 -42.16
N ALA A 33 25.85 -11.60 -41.49
CA ALA A 33 26.18 -13.03 -41.59
C ALA A 33 25.21 -13.86 -40.73
N THR A 34 24.62 -14.80 -41.38
CA THR A 34 23.86 -15.94 -40.92
C THR A 34 24.70 -16.78 -39.95
N GLU A 35 24.19 -17.01 -38.76
CA GLU A 35 24.54 -18.22 -38.03
C GLU A 35 23.31 -18.74 -37.27
N THR A 36 22.79 -19.83 -37.82
CA THR A 36 21.70 -20.60 -37.27
C THR A 36 22.27 -21.44 -36.11
N THR A 37 22.00 -21.03 -34.90
CA THR A 37 22.18 -21.91 -33.75
C THR A 37 20.77 -22.24 -33.21
N ALA A 38 20.40 -23.50 -33.43
CA ALA A 38 19.20 -24.10 -32.86
C ALA A 38 19.32 -24.10 -31.35
N THR A 39 18.56 -23.25 -30.71
CA THR A 39 18.38 -23.30 -29.25
C THR A 39 17.12 -24.10 -28.97
N GLU A 40 17.36 -25.23 -28.32
CA GLU A 40 16.42 -26.17 -27.73
C GLU A 40 15.30 -25.41 -26.95
N PRO A 41 14.01 -25.80 -27.04
CA PRO A 41 12.98 -25.18 -26.24
C PRO A 41 13.12 -25.59 -24.77
N THR A 42 13.72 -24.75 -23.98
CA THR A 42 13.66 -24.84 -22.51
C THR A 42 12.19 -24.73 -22.11
N THR A 43 11.59 -25.85 -21.76
CA THR A 43 10.26 -25.92 -21.17
C THR A 43 10.31 -25.20 -19.83
N THR A 44 10.04 -23.91 -19.85
CA THR A 44 9.77 -23.16 -18.62
C THR A 44 8.40 -23.64 -18.11
N THR A 45 8.42 -24.54 -17.14
CA THR A 45 7.22 -24.89 -16.37
C THR A 45 6.75 -23.62 -15.69
N THR A 46 5.83 -22.91 -16.31
CA THR A 46 5.09 -21.82 -15.67
C THR A 46 4.19 -22.47 -14.61
N THR A 47 4.69 -22.54 -13.38
CA THR A 47 3.87 -22.85 -12.24
C THR A 47 2.89 -21.69 -12.11
N GLU A 48 1.63 -21.95 -12.50
CA GLU A 48 0.52 -21.01 -12.27
C GLU A 48 0.52 -20.61 -10.80
N PRO A 49 0.55 -19.30 -10.45
CA PRO A 49 0.54 -18.90 -9.06
C PRO A 49 -0.80 -19.33 -8.46
N LYS A 50 -0.77 -20.30 -7.56
CA LYS A 50 -1.91 -20.66 -6.71
C LYS A 50 -2.44 -19.36 -6.10
N VAL A 51 -3.61 -18.92 -6.53
CA VAL A 51 -4.28 -17.74 -6.00
C VAL A 51 -4.75 -18.09 -4.59
N GLU A 52 -3.88 -17.92 -3.63
CA GLU A 52 -4.23 -18.10 -2.23
C GLU A 52 -5.17 -16.98 -1.80
N LYS A 53 -6.31 -17.37 -1.23
CA LYS A 53 -7.31 -16.44 -0.72
C LYS A 53 -6.68 -15.67 0.45
N PRO A 54 -6.75 -14.32 0.46
CA PRO A 54 -6.13 -13.56 1.54
C PRO A 54 -6.81 -13.85 2.89
N THR A 55 -6.02 -13.91 3.95
CA THR A 55 -6.50 -13.91 5.32
C THR A 55 -7.04 -12.53 5.65
N VAL A 56 -8.30 -12.43 6.06
CA VAL A 56 -8.93 -11.16 6.41
C VAL A 56 -9.05 -11.05 7.93
N VAL A 57 -8.26 -10.15 8.51
CA VAL A 57 -8.31 -9.79 9.92
C VAL A 57 -9.29 -8.63 10.09
N ARG A 58 -10.34 -8.83 10.87
CA ARG A 58 -11.37 -7.82 11.12
C ARG A 58 -11.22 -7.23 12.51
N ILE A 59 -11.18 -5.92 12.59
CA ILE A 59 -11.11 -5.14 13.82
C ILE A 59 -12.28 -4.15 13.79
N VAL A 60 -13.02 -4.11 14.89
CA VAL A 60 -14.09 -3.13 15.08
C VAL A 60 -13.71 -2.21 16.22
N VAL A 61 -13.80 -0.92 15.98
CA VAL A 61 -13.52 0.13 16.96
C VAL A 61 -14.84 0.82 17.31
N VAL A 62 -15.14 0.88 18.60
CA VAL A 62 -16.33 1.52 19.16
C VAL A 62 -15.88 2.46 20.28
N ASN A 63 -16.34 3.72 20.24
CA ASN A 63 -15.91 4.78 21.15
C ASN A 63 -14.37 4.95 21.17
N GLY A 64 -13.74 4.76 20.01
CA GLY A 64 -12.29 4.89 19.86
C GLY A 64 -11.46 3.78 20.50
N ALA A 65 -12.06 2.65 20.88
CA ALA A 65 -11.39 1.50 21.47
C ALA A 65 -11.79 0.18 20.74
N PRO A 66 -10.94 -0.85 20.72
CA PRO A 66 -11.28 -2.12 20.07
C PRO A 66 -12.43 -2.82 20.80
N GLU A 67 -13.51 -3.14 20.07
CA GLU A 67 -14.66 -3.88 20.60
C GLU A 67 -14.24 -5.29 20.99
N GLY A 68 -14.49 -5.67 22.24
CA GLY A 68 -14.08 -6.97 22.78
C GLY A 68 -12.59 -7.09 23.11
N GLY A 69 -11.84 -6.00 23.02
CA GLY A 69 -10.40 -5.95 23.33
C GLY A 69 -9.51 -6.10 22.09
N ILE A 70 -8.20 -6.16 22.32
CA ILE A 70 -7.20 -6.25 21.25
C ILE A 70 -7.38 -7.54 20.44
N VAL A 71 -7.61 -7.42 19.13
CA VAL A 71 -7.72 -8.56 18.21
C VAL A 71 -6.34 -9.20 18.02
N ARG A 72 -6.25 -10.52 18.23
CA ARG A 72 -5.02 -11.28 18.03
C ARG A 72 -5.19 -12.28 16.91
N GLU A 73 -4.31 -12.20 15.89
CA GLU A 73 -4.36 -13.10 14.74
C GLU A 73 -2.95 -13.61 14.42
N SER A 74 -2.89 -14.82 13.87
CA SER A 74 -1.65 -15.45 13.44
C SER A 74 -1.74 -15.86 11.99
N VAL A 75 -0.72 -15.53 11.20
CA VAL A 75 -0.59 -15.86 9.77
C VAL A 75 0.78 -16.46 9.49
N GLY A 76 0.91 -17.15 8.36
CA GLY A 76 2.19 -17.68 7.90
C GLY A 76 3.02 -16.64 7.18
N LYS A 77 4.33 -16.79 7.19
CA LYS A 77 5.22 -16.00 6.35
C LYS A 77 4.89 -16.24 4.87
N GLY A 78 4.68 -15.15 4.15
CA GLY A 78 4.33 -15.17 2.73
C GLY A 78 2.83 -15.04 2.47
N ASP A 79 1.99 -15.16 3.49
CA ASP A 79 0.55 -15.01 3.34
C ASP A 79 0.15 -13.61 2.84
N ARG A 80 -0.94 -13.58 2.09
CA ARG A 80 -1.63 -12.33 1.77
C ARG A 80 -2.59 -12.01 2.90
N VAL A 81 -2.47 -10.83 3.47
CA VAL A 81 -3.28 -10.37 4.60
C VAL A 81 -4.05 -9.11 4.22
N VAL A 82 -5.28 -9.01 4.67
CA VAL A 82 -6.09 -7.79 4.60
C VAL A 82 -6.55 -7.45 6.02
N LEU A 83 -6.02 -6.38 6.58
CA LEU A 83 -6.59 -5.77 7.77
C LEU A 83 -7.82 -4.96 7.35
N ALA A 84 -8.98 -5.27 7.91
CA ALA A 84 -10.22 -4.55 7.70
C ALA A 84 -10.64 -3.92 9.03
N VAL A 85 -10.40 -2.62 9.18
CA VAL A 85 -10.68 -1.87 10.41
C VAL A 85 -11.90 -1.00 10.18
N THR A 86 -12.97 -1.26 10.94
CA THR A 86 -14.16 -0.40 10.99
C THR A 86 -14.08 0.46 12.24
N SER A 87 -14.21 1.77 12.12
CA SER A 87 -14.09 2.69 13.25
C SER A 87 -15.24 3.69 13.28
N ASP A 88 -15.76 3.94 14.46
CA ASP A 88 -16.75 5.02 14.71
C ASP A 88 -16.12 6.40 14.89
N VAL A 89 -14.80 6.47 14.96
CA VAL A 89 -14.01 7.69 15.05
C VAL A 89 -13.05 7.80 13.87
N ALA A 90 -12.77 9.03 13.44
CA ALA A 90 -11.72 9.29 12.46
C ALA A 90 -10.35 9.18 13.12
N ASP A 91 -9.42 8.46 12.48
CA ASP A 91 -8.04 8.26 12.94
C ASP A 91 -7.17 7.75 11.80
N GLU A 92 -5.88 7.55 12.05
CA GLU A 92 -4.97 6.80 11.19
C GLU A 92 -4.76 5.39 11.77
N VAL A 93 -4.97 4.37 10.94
CA VAL A 93 -4.64 2.98 11.28
C VAL A 93 -3.21 2.70 10.84
N HIS A 94 -2.35 2.38 11.77
CA HIS A 94 -0.94 2.07 11.54
C HIS A 94 -0.62 0.61 11.87
N LEU A 95 0.03 -0.09 10.93
CA LEU A 95 0.62 -1.41 11.14
C LEU A 95 2.11 -1.25 11.38
N HIS A 96 2.53 -1.30 12.64
CA HIS A 96 3.92 -1.18 13.04
C HIS A 96 4.80 -2.27 12.45
N GLY A 97 6.07 -1.96 12.17
CA GLY A 97 7.05 -2.88 11.62
C GLY A 97 6.93 -3.17 10.11
N TYR A 98 5.74 -3.01 9.55
CA TYR A 98 5.52 -2.94 8.09
C TYR A 98 5.49 -1.50 7.60
N ASP A 99 5.36 -0.54 8.51
CA ASP A 99 5.31 0.90 8.23
C ASP A 99 4.21 1.26 7.21
N ILE A 100 3.01 0.70 7.42
CA ILE A 100 1.86 0.92 6.56
C ILE A 100 0.77 1.64 7.36
N SER A 101 0.45 2.85 6.92
CA SER A 101 -0.64 3.66 7.50
C SER A 101 -1.76 3.91 6.50
N ARG A 102 -2.98 4.09 7.01
CA ARG A 102 -4.16 4.50 6.25
C ARG A 102 -5.14 5.23 7.16
N ASP A 103 -5.65 6.36 6.67
CA ASP A 103 -6.74 7.07 7.32
C ASP A 103 -8.03 6.24 7.31
N VAL A 104 -8.74 6.26 8.42
CA VAL A 104 -10.11 5.78 8.56
C VAL A 104 -11.03 6.93 8.95
N GLU A 105 -12.08 7.13 8.18
CA GLU A 105 -13.12 8.10 8.51
C GLU A 105 -14.10 7.50 9.53
N ALA A 106 -14.72 8.38 10.34
CA ALA A 106 -15.75 7.96 11.30
C ALA A 106 -16.92 7.24 10.61
N GLY A 107 -17.28 6.08 11.12
CA GLY A 107 -18.33 5.20 10.59
C GLY A 107 -17.94 4.43 9.33
N ARG A 108 -16.66 4.41 8.95
CA ARG A 108 -16.16 3.75 7.74
C ARG A 108 -15.26 2.56 8.07
N THR A 109 -14.99 1.79 7.01
CA THR A 109 -14.03 0.69 7.05
C THR A 109 -12.86 0.99 6.13
N VAL A 110 -11.66 1.00 6.67
CA VAL A 110 -10.42 1.01 5.89
C VAL A 110 -9.90 -0.41 5.68
N ARG A 111 -9.20 -0.63 4.57
CA ARG A 111 -8.54 -1.90 4.25
C ARG A 111 -7.07 -1.67 3.94
N ILE A 112 -6.21 -2.40 4.64
CA ILE A 112 -4.77 -2.43 4.41
C ILE A 112 -4.43 -3.83 3.91
N ALA A 113 -4.05 -3.94 2.65
CA ALA A 113 -3.64 -5.21 2.03
C ALA A 113 -2.11 -5.25 1.93
N PHE A 114 -1.51 -6.33 2.42
CA PHE A 114 -0.06 -6.53 2.37
C PHE A 114 0.30 -8.02 2.30
N ARG A 115 1.59 -8.30 2.14
CA ARG A 115 2.14 -9.65 2.24
C ARG A 115 2.95 -9.77 3.53
N ALA A 116 2.69 -10.79 4.31
CA ALA A 116 3.36 -11.06 5.59
C ALA A 116 4.77 -11.62 5.36
N THR A 117 5.73 -10.76 5.04
CA THR A 117 7.10 -11.18 4.67
C THR A 117 8.07 -11.23 5.84
N LEU A 118 7.78 -10.51 6.91
CA LEU A 118 8.62 -10.39 8.10
C LEU A 118 8.06 -11.27 9.21
N PRO A 119 8.78 -12.30 9.69
CA PRO A 119 8.36 -13.03 10.89
C PRO A 119 8.45 -12.13 12.13
N GLY A 120 7.49 -12.27 13.04
CA GLY A 120 7.47 -11.47 14.25
C GLY A 120 6.06 -11.13 14.71
N ARG A 121 5.99 -10.22 15.66
CA ARG A 121 4.75 -9.71 16.23
C ARG A 121 4.63 -8.23 15.91
N PHE A 122 3.50 -7.83 15.38
CA PHE A 122 3.26 -6.51 14.81
C PHE A 122 1.99 -5.92 15.41
N GLU A 123 2.12 -4.72 15.96
CA GLU A 123 1.03 -3.98 16.54
C GLU A 123 0.22 -3.26 15.46
N VAL A 124 -1.10 -3.25 15.63
CA VAL A 124 -2.01 -2.39 14.86
C VAL A 124 -2.57 -1.35 15.81
N GLU A 125 -2.40 -0.08 15.47
CA GLU A 125 -2.72 1.04 16.33
C GLU A 125 -3.61 2.08 15.65
N LEU A 126 -4.40 2.79 16.45
CA LEU A 126 -4.98 4.08 16.09
C LEU A 126 -3.97 5.15 16.49
N GLU A 127 -3.20 5.62 15.50
CA GLU A 127 -2.00 6.45 15.71
C GLU A 127 -2.33 7.77 16.43
N GLY A 128 -3.39 8.46 16.00
CA GLY A 128 -3.79 9.73 16.58
C GLY A 128 -4.22 9.65 18.05
N ARG A 129 -4.60 8.44 18.50
CA ARG A 129 -5.01 8.16 19.89
C ARG A 129 -3.98 7.40 20.70
N GLY A 130 -2.98 6.80 20.07
CA GLY A 130 -2.04 5.91 20.72
C GLY A 130 -2.73 4.67 21.32
N ILE A 131 -3.73 4.10 20.62
CA ILE A 131 -4.51 2.96 21.13
C ILE A 131 -4.26 1.75 20.26
N GLN A 132 -3.68 0.71 20.87
CA GLN A 132 -3.53 -0.60 20.25
C GLN A 132 -4.89 -1.26 20.03
N ILE A 133 -5.18 -1.62 18.79
CA ILE A 133 -6.44 -2.27 18.39
C ILE A 133 -6.24 -3.71 17.93
N GLY A 134 -5.03 -4.07 17.54
CA GLY A 134 -4.70 -5.41 17.05
C GLY A 134 -3.26 -5.81 17.30
N ASP A 135 -3.02 -7.10 17.14
CA ASP A 135 -1.74 -7.77 17.33
C ASP A 135 -1.65 -8.91 16.31
N LEU A 136 -0.80 -8.76 15.33
CA LEU A 136 -0.60 -9.73 14.27
C LEU A 136 0.71 -10.48 14.49
N THR A 137 0.64 -11.80 14.60
CA THR A 137 1.82 -12.67 14.63
C THR A 137 2.06 -13.28 13.26
N VAL A 138 3.24 -13.08 12.68
CA VAL A 138 3.69 -13.75 11.47
C VAL A 138 4.64 -14.88 11.86
N GLN A 139 4.21 -16.09 11.61
CA GLN A 139 4.97 -17.32 11.87
C GLN A 139 6.03 -17.54 10.77
N ALA A 140 7.21 -18.04 11.14
CA ALA A 140 8.31 -18.30 10.22
C ALA A 140 8.02 -19.44 9.25
#